data_acbcc2bd31d9a60bd306a18fa9d8e6a4
#
_entry.id   acbcc2bd31d9a60bd306a18fa9d8e6a4
#
_cell.length_a   1.000
_cell.length_b   1.000
_cell.length_c   1.000
_cell.angle_alpha   90.00
_cell.angle_beta   90.00
_cell.angle_gamma   90.00
#
_symmetry.space_group_name_H-M   'P 1'
#
loop_
_entity.id
_entity.type
_entity.pdbx_description
1 polymer ?
#
loop_
_entity_poly.entity_id
_entity_poly.type
_entity_poly.pdbx_seq_one_letter_code
_entity_poly.pdbx_strand_id
1 'polypeptide(L)'
;MHQVQAVETAPGKVVVSAGQHSLCHKLILLDVNWLYEKERSYDFSEGLACWSAFHYYKGIVGHCCYNRQEVPLLVSHPDDPQRRVMRIGYTPNDSLVDDADGAVWNFPAARNGEVGMRIRLHETSKPIRLILNDRWFNSTDSVAAAEGLYVVSISRKDLGIKDKRWHDVVVKWEENKPASVWVDKKKRHTIKCQNHTEHGASYLHLLGSHTPDSTGVLIESVYSKAK
;
A
#
# COMPACT_ATOMS: atom_id res chain seq x y z
N MET A 1 -4.15 -9.98 -31.59
CA MET A 1 -2.89 -9.22 -31.42
C MET A 1 -3.28 -7.86 -30.82
N HIS A 2 -2.84 -7.55 -29.61
CA HIS A 2 -3.18 -6.29 -28.96
C HIS A 2 -2.09 -5.27 -29.32
N GLN A 3 -2.45 -4.22 -30.05
CA GLN A 3 -1.51 -3.15 -30.37
C GLN A 3 -1.66 -2.04 -29.33
N VAL A 4 -0.60 -1.79 -28.59
CA VAL A 4 -0.46 -0.59 -27.76
C VAL A 4 0.22 0.46 -28.64
N GLN A 5 -0.40 1.62 -28.77
CA GLN A 5 0.18 2.76 -29.45
C GLN A 5 0.48 3.84 -28.45
N ALA A 6 1.65 4.45 -28.56
CA ALA A 6 2.07 5.56 -27.72
C ALA A 6 2.51 6.73 -28.62
N VAL A 7 2.04 7.92 -28.29
CA VAL A 7 2.37 9.16 -29.01
C VAL A 7 2.72 10.25 -28.01
N GLU A 8 3.86 10.91 -28.21
CA GLU A 8 4.21 12.12 -27.48
C GLU A 8 3.39 13.30 -28.02
N THR A 9 2.56 13.91 -27.19
CA THR A 9 1.64 15.01 -27.55
C THR A 9 2.19 16.38 -27.19
N ALA A 10 3.15 16.42 -26.25
CA ALA A 10 3.92 17.58 -25.85
C ALA A 10 5.20 17.07 -25.15
N PRO A 11 6.25 17.90 -25.01
CA PRO A 11 7.47 17.47 -24.32
C PRO A 11 7.21 16.82 -22.98
N GLY A 12 7.57 15.54 -22.85
CA GLY A 12 7.35 14.74 -21.65
C GLY A 12 5.91 14.30 -21.39
N LYS A 13 4.97 14.51 -22.32
CA LYS A 13 3.58 14.06 -22.22
C LYS A 13 3.29 12.99 -23.26
N VAL A 14 3.04 11.78 -22.85
CA VAL A 14 2.80 10.63 -23.71
C VAL A 14 1.37 10.12 -23.51
N VAL A 15 0.63 10.01 -24.59
CA VAL A 15 -0.67 9.34 -24.61
C VAL A 15 -0.47 7.92 -25.08
N VAL A 16 -0.94 6.97 -24.29
CA VAL A 16 -0.93 5.54 -24.60
C VAL A 16 -2.35 5.07 -24.81
N SER A 17 -2.59 4.50 -26.00
CA SER A 17 -3.85 3.80 -26.30
C SER A 17 -3.70 2.34 -25.90
N ALA A 18 -4.55 1.87 -24.98
CA ALA A 18 -4.63 0.48 -24.58
C ALA A 18 -6.06 -0.02 -24.66
N GLY A 19 -6.27 -1.12 -25.35
CA GLY A 19 -7.59 -1.73 -25.47
C GLY A 19 -7.49 -3.23 -25.73
N GLN A 20 -8.24 -4.01 -24.97
CA GLN A 20 -8.33 -5.47 -25.18
C GLN A 20 -9.50 -5.86 -26.09
N HIS A 21 -10.52 -5.03 -26.16
CA HIS A 21 -11.72 -5.22 -26.97
C HIS A 21 -12.16 -3.91 -27.62
N SER A 22 -12.88 -4.03 -28.74
CA SER A 22 -13.45 -2.88 -29.48
C SER A 22 -14.33 -1.95 -28.63
N LEU A 23 -14.82 -2.42 -27.49
CA LEU A 23 -15.68 -1.66 -26.57
C LEU A 23 -14.94 -1.07 -25.36
N CYS A 24 -13.65 -1.34 -25.20
CA CYS A 24 -12.87 -0.94 -24.02
C CYS A 24 -11.58 -0.22 -24.40
N HIS A 25 -11.70 0.85 -25.17
CA HIS A 25 -10.55 1.70 -25.46
C HIS A 25 -10.26 2.61 -24.27
N LYS A 26 -9.01 2.59 -23.79
CA LYS A 26 -8.53 3.50 -22.77
C LYS A 26 -7.39 4.35 -23.34
N LEU A 27 -7.44 5.63 -23.06
CA LEU A 27 -6.33 6.54 -23.26
C LEU A 27 -5.70 6.81 -21.89
N ILE A 28 -4.43 6.56 -21.79
CA ILE A 28 -3.65 6.81 -20.57
C ILE A 28 -2.71 7.97 -20.89
N LEU A 29 -2.86 9.06 -20.16
CA LEU A 29 -1.92 10.19 -20.24
C LEU A 29 -0.81 9.96 -19.22
N LEU A 30 0.42 9.88 -19.71
CA LEU A 30 1.62 9.74 -18.89
C LEU A 30 2.41 11.03 -18.92
N ASP A 31 2.83 11.48 -17.75
CA ASP A 31 3.88 12.48 -17.60
C ASP A 31 5.21 11.75 -17.42
N VAL A 32 6.13 11.89 -18.37
CA VAL A 32 7.44 11.21 -18.33
C VAL A 32 8.26 11.64 -17.10
N ASN A 33 8.02 12.84 -16.57
CA ASN A 33 8.66 13.29 -15.34
C ASN A 33 8.38 12.37 -14.14
N TRP A 34 7.26 11.65 -14.16
CA TRP A 34 6.95 10.62 -13.16
C TRP A 34 8.06 9.56 -13.03
N LEU A 35 8.76 9.23 -14.11
CA LEU A 35 9.86 8.25 -14.10
C LEU A 35 11.09 8.76 -13.32
N TYR A 36 11.18 10.06 -13.09
CA TYR A 36 12.30 10.70 -12.38
C TYR A 36 11.92 11.18 -10.98
N GLU A 37 10.69 10.91 -10.54
CA GLU A 37 10.27 11.22 -9.18
C GLU A 37 11.15 10.48 -8.17
N LYS A 38 11.53 11.17 -7.11
CA LYS A 38 12.26 10.60 -5.96
C LYS A 38 11.42 10.60 -4.69
N GLU A 39 10.36 11.38 -4.66
CA GLU A 39 9.48 11.52 -3.52
C GLU A 39 8.02 11.44 -3.99
N ARG A 40 7.19 10.80 -3.20
CA ARG A 40 5.74 10.75 -3.42
C ARG A 40 5.03 10.79 -2.08
N SER A 41 3.90 11.48 -2.02
CA SER A 41 3.03 11.51 -0.85
C SER A 41 1.56 11.36 -1.25
N TYR A 42 0.73 10.91 -0.31
CA TYR A 42 -0.70 10.75 -0.50
C TYR A 42 -1.45 10.92 0.81
N ASP A 43 -2.54 11.68 0.82
CA ASP A 43 -3.31 12.05 2.02
C ASP A 43 -4.80 11.72 1.93
N PHE A 44 -5.20 10.95 0.94
CA PHE A 44 -6.57 10.51 0.67
C PHE A 44 -7.56 11.60 0.32
N SER A 45 -7.14 12.84 0.06
CA SER A 45 -8.00 13.92 -0.42
C SER A 45 -8.68 13.57 -1.75
N GLU A 46 -8.01 12.80 -2.61
CA GLU A 46 -8.51 12.31 -3.89
C GLU A 46 -9.09 10.87 -3.82
N GLY A 47 -9.45 10.43 -2.63
CA GLY A 47 -9.97 9.08 -2.43
C GLY A 47 -8.91 8.00 -2.53
N LEU A 48 -9.14 6.96 -3.32
CA LEU A 48 -8.21 5.83 -3.54
C LEU A 48 -7.67 5.78 -4.97
N ALA A 49 -7.61 6.91 -5.68
CA ALA A 49 -7.25 6.96 -7.10
C ALA A 49 -5.90 6.31 -7.42
N CYS A 50 -4.91 6.44 -6.52
CA CYS A 50 -3.56 5.89 -6.66
C CYS A 50 -3.36 4.55 -5.94
N TRP A 51 -4.42 3.92 -5.45
CA TRP A 51 -4.37 2.68 -4.70
C TRP A 51 -5.08 1.55 -5.44
N SER A 52 -4.54 0.35 -5.33
CA SER A 52 -5.26 -0.89 -5.63
C SER A 52 -5.79 -1.44 -4.31
N ALA A 53 -7.11 -1.48 -4.16
CA ALA A 53 -7.80 -1.93 -2.97
C ALA A 53 -8.50 -3.26 -3.22
N PHE A 54 -8.48 -4.18 -2.26
CA PHE A 54 -9.06 -5.51 -2.40
C PHE A 54 -9.43 -6.15 -1.07
N HIS A 55 -10.33 -7.14 -1.15
CA HIS A 55 -10.61 -8.11 -0.08
C HIS A 55 -9.87 -9.42 -0.31
N TYR A 56 -9.67 -10.15 0.76
CA TYR A 56 -9.21 -11.53 0.68
C TYR A 56 -10.35 -12.46 0.29
N TYR A 57 -10.13 -13.26 -0.74
CA TYR A 57 -11.02 -14.33 -1.17
C TYR A 57 -10.32 -15.66 -0.93
N LYS A 58 -10.81 -16.45 0.03
CA LYS A 58 -10.23 -17.76 0.33
C LYS A 58 -10.30 -18.70 -0.88
N GLY A 59 -9.18 -19.33 -1.18
CA GLY A 59 -9.09 -20.32 -2.26
C GLY A 59 -8.95 -19.73 -3.65
N ILE A 60 -8.89 -18.41 -3.79
CA ILE A 60 -8.62 -17.74 -5.05
C ILE A 60 -7.19 -17.20 -5.02
N VAL A 61 -6.36 -17.73 -5.91
CA VAL A 61 -4.96 -17.34 -6.05
C VAL A 61 -4.81 -16.54 -7.33
N GLY A 62 -4.07 -15.41 -7.26
CA GLY A 62 -3.73 -14.62 -8.44
C GLY A 62 -4.29 -13.20 -8.45
N HIS A 63 -3.91 -12.46 -9.49
CA HIS A 63 -4.11 -11.01 -9.60
C HIS A 63 -5.52 -10.55 -9.98
N CYS A 64 -6.41 -11.46 -10.31
CA CYS A 64 -7.76 -11.12 -10.80
C CYS A 64 -8.81 -10.96 -9.69
N CYS A 65 -8.43 -11.17 -8.43
CA CYS A 65 -9.36 -11.35 -7.33
C CYS A 65 -9.43 -10.12 -6.44
N TYR A 66 -9.71 -8.97 -7.00
CA TYR A 66 -9.95 -7.76 -6.22
C TYR A 66 -11.23 -7.06 -6.68
N ASN A 67 -11.97 -6.53 -5.71
CA ASN A 67 -13.12 -5.67 -5.97
C ASN A 67 -12.80 -4.27 -5.45
N ARG A 68 -12.64 -3.32 -6.37
CA ARG A 68 -12.28 -1.93 -6.03
C ARG A 68 -13.38 -1.15 -5.31
N GLN A 69 -14.62 -1.64 -5.34
CA GLN A 69 -15.77 -0.89 -4.80
C GLN A 69 -15.97 -1.12 -3.31
N GLU A 70 -15.42 -2.18 -2.74
CA GLU A 70 -15.77 -2.63 -1.40
C GLU A 70 -14.69 -2.37 -0.36
N VAL A 71 -13.44 -2.09 -0.74
CA VAL A 71 -12.33 -2.03 0.20
C VAL A 71 -11.14 -1.21 -0.28
N PRO A 72 -10.19 -0.88 0.61
CA PRO A 72 -10.36 -0.58 2.02
C PRO A 72 -11.28 0.61 2.19
N LEU A 73 -11.93 0.70 3.33
CA LEU A 73 -12.88 1.76 3.55
C LEU A 73 -12.20 3.10 3.77
N LEU A 74 -12.58 4.10 2.98
CA LEU A 74 -12.34 5.47 3.32
C LEU A 74 -13.40 5.89 4.34
N VAL A 75 -12.93 6.22 5.54
CA VAL A 75 -13.78 6.68 6.64
C VAL A 75 -13.50 8.15 6.94
N SER A 76 -14.42 8.82 7.62
CA SER A 76 -14.18 10.18 8.11
C SER A 76 -13.00 10.22 9.07
N HIS A 77 -12.17 11.24 8.95
CA HIS A 77 -11.08 11.47 9.87
C HIS A 77 -11.64 11.73 11.29
N PRO A 78 -11.14 11.04 12.33
CA PRO A 78 -11.75 11.14 13.67
C PRO A 78 -11.66 12.51 14.33
N ASP A 79 -10.71 13.35 13.92
CA ASP A 79 -10.51 14.68 14.49
C ASP A 79 -10.91 15.80 13.52
N ASP A 80 -11.27 15.47 12.27
CA ASP A 80 -11.72 16.43 11.23
C ASP A 80 -12.68 15.76 10.25
N PRO A 81 -14.00 15.89 10.43
CA PRO A 81 -15.00 15.23 9.59
C PRO A 81 -14.98 15.60 8.10
N GLN A 82 -14.31 16.69 7.72
CA GLN A 82 -14.18 17.10 6.32
C GLN A 82 -13.07 16.32 5.59
N ARG A 83 -12.18 15.67 6.33
CA ARG A 83 -11.10 14.85 5.79
C ARG A 83 -11.48 13.38 5.83
N ARG A 84 -10.77 12.60 5.03
CA ARG A 84 -10.88 11.13 5.03
C ARG A 84 -9.56 10.50 5.40
N VAL A 85 -9.66 9.30 5.93
CA VAL A 85 -8.52 8.42 6.22
C VAL A 85 -8.81 7.02 5.69
N MET A 86 -7.77 6.29 5.34
CA MET A 86 -7.92 4.89 4.97
C MET A 86 -7.97 4.03 6.24
N ARG A 87 -8.90 3.10 6.28
CA ARG A 87 -9.02 2.08 7.33
C ARG A 87 -8.61 0.72 6.76
N ILE A 88 -7.62 0.08 7.35
CA ILE A 88 -7.23 -1.30 7.05
C ILE A 88 -7.55 -2.17 8.25
N GLY A 89 -8.32 -3.22 8.05
CA GLY A 89 -8.73 -4.11 9.13
C GLY A 89 -9.46 -5.33 8.61
N TYR A 90 -10.68 -5.48 9.07
CA TYR A 90 -11.57 -6.56 8.70
C TYR A 90 -12.94 -5.95 8.34
N THR A 91 -13.38 -6.16 7.11
CA THR A 91 -14.70 -5.73 6.65
C THR A 91 -15.55 -6.97 6.42
N PRO A 92 -16.56 -7.23 7.26
CA PRO A 92 -17.44 -8.39 7.11
C PRO A 92 -18.10 -8.42 5.73
N ASN A 93 -18.11 -9.60 5.12
CA ASN A 93 -18.81 -9.84 3.88
C ASN A 93 -19.48 -11.23 3.98
N ASP A 94 -20.82 -11.27 3.91
CA ASP A 94 -21.63 -12.47 4.09
C ASP A 94 -21.31 -13.60 3.10
N SER A 95 -20.70 -13.26 1.96
CA SER A 95 -20.32 -14.23 0.94
C SER A 95 -18.90 -14.78 1.07
N LEU A 96 -18.11 -14.30 2.05
CA LEU A 96 -16.69 -14.63 2.19
C LEU A 96 -16.37 -15.22 3.56
N VAL A 97 -15.42 -16.12 3.59
CA VAL A 97 -14.98 -16.79 4.82
C VAL A 97 -13.92 -15.98 5.57
N ASP A 98 -13.15 -15.15 4.84
CA ASP A 98 -12.05 -14.35 5.39
C ASP A 98 -12.09 -12.95 4.77
N ASP A 99 -12.38 -11.93 5.57
CA ASP A 99 -12.65 -10.56 5.13
C ASP A 99 -11.53 -9.57 5.49
N ALA A 100 -10.28 -9.94 5.26
CA ALA A 100 -9.16 -9.03 5.46
C ALA A 100 -9.12 -7.95 4.37
N ASP A 101 -9.09 -6.69 4.78
CA ASP A 101 -8.87 -5.56 3.86
C ASP A 101 -7.43 -5.55 3.37
N GLY A 102 -7.22 -5.15 2.14
CA GLY A 102 -5.90 -4.99 1.57
C GLY A 102 -5.78 -3.79 0.64
N ALA A 103 -4.61 -3.20 0.59
CA ALA A 103 -4.31 -2.09 -0.31
C ALA A 103 -2.87 -2.13 -0.79
N VAL A 104 -2.65 -1.70 -2.02
CA VAL A 104 -1.31 -1.54 -2.60
C VAL A 104 -1.14 -0.14 -3.14
N TRP A 105 -0.03 0.48 -2.80
CA TRP A 105 0.39 1.77 -3.29
C TRP A 105 1.74 1.65 -4.00
N ASN A 106 1.84 2.26 -5.18
CA ASN A 106 3.09 2.34 -5.94
C ASN A 106 3.81 3.66 -5.62
N PHE A 107 5.13 3.60 -5.47
CA PHE A 107 5.99 4.75 -5.24
C PHE A 107 7.27 4.64 -6.08
N PRO A 108 8.05 5.73 -6.23
CA PRO A 108 9.30 5.71 -6.98
C PRO A 108 10.25 4.62 -6.50
N ALA A 109 10.70 3.77 -7.41
CA ALA A 109 11.60 2.65 -7.09
C ALA A 109 12.91 3.15 -6.50
N ALA A 110 13.34 2.52 -5.40
CA ALA A 110 14.55 2.90 -4.71
C ALA A 110 15.30 1.70 -4.12
N ARG A 111 16.60 1.62 -4.38
CA ARG A 111 17.48 0.66 -3.71
C ARG A 111 17.70 1.05 -2.24
N ASN A 112 17.77 2.37 -1.99
CA ASN A 112 17.85 2.93 -0.65
C ASN A 112 16.74 3.97 -0.49
N GLY A 113 16.04 3.96 0.64
CA GLY A 113 14.93 4.88 0.81
C GLY A 113 14.20 4.74 2.13
N GLU A 114 13.07 5.43 2.19
CA GLU A 114 12.13 5.31 3.29
C GLU A 114 10.69 5.42 2.82
N VAL A 115 9.82 4.70 3.49
CA VAL A 115 8.36 4.84 3.42
C VAL A 115 7.86 5.19 4.80
N GLY A 116 7.05 6.23 4.90
CA GLY A 116 6.42 6.66 6.13
C GLY A 116 4.91 6.66 6.01
N MET A 117 4.26 6.41 7.14
CA MET A 117 2.81 6.48 7.28
C MET A 117 2.46 7.18 8.59
N ARG A 118 1.45 8.05 8.54
CA ARG A 118 0.83 8.59 9.75
C ARG A 118 -0.37 7.75 10.10
N ILE A 119 -0.31 7.04 11.22
CA ILE A 119 -1.29 6.03 11.61
C ILE A 119 -1.88 6.30 13.00
N ARG A 120 -3.09 5.76 13.20
CA ARG A 120 -3.74 5.72 14.52
C ARG A 120 -4.21 4.31 14.81
N LEU A 121 -3.86 3.81 16.00
CA LEU A 121 -4.19 2.48 16.49
C LEU A 121 -5.12 2.57 17.70
N HIS A 122 -6.24 1.87 17.63
CA HIS A 122 -7.14 1.69 18.76
C HIS A 122 -6.65 0.55 19.67
N GLU A 123 -7.18 0.44 20.88
CA GLU A 123 -6.87 -0.69 21.78
C GLU A 123 -7.29 -2.03 21.20
N THR A 124 -8.40 -2.01 20.46
CA THR A 124 -9.00 -3.19 19.83
C THR A 124 -8.46 -3.47 18.44
N SER A 125 -7.67 -2.56 17.83
CA SER A 125 -7.10 -2.74 16.50
C SER A 125 -6.24 -4.00 16.45
N LYS A 126 -6.56 -4.86 15.50
CA LYS A 126 -5.75 -6.07 15.23
C LYS A 126 -4.51 -5.70 14.43
N PRO A 127 -3.44 -6.49 14.52
CA PRO A 127 -2.24 -6.27 13.73
C PRO A 127 -2.55 -6.31 12.23
N ILE A 128 -1.97 -5.37 11.49
CA ILE A 128 -1.90 -5.44 10.03
C ILE A 128 -0.47 -5.69 9.58
N ARG A 129 -0.28 -6.19 8.37
CA ARG A 129 1.04 -6.36 7.77
C ARG A 129 1.32 -5.23 6.79
N LEU A 130 2.48 -4.60 6.93
CA LEU A 130 3.09 -3.75 5.93
C LEU A 130 4.17 -4.57 5.23
N ILE A 131 4.10 -4.65 3.90
CA ILE A 131 5.08 -5.36 3.08
C ILE A 131 5.63 -4.37 2.06
N LEU A 132 6.95 -4.20 2.03
CA LEU A 132 7.65 -3.51 0.96
C LEU A 132 8.11 -4.54 -0.07
N ASN A 133 7.88 -4.24 -1.35
CA ASN A 133 8.27 -5.12 -2.44
C ASN A 133 8.75 -4.35 -3.67
N ASP A 134 9.40 -5.04 -4.60
CA ASP A 134 9.85 -4.53 -5.89
C ASP A 134 8.78 -4.66 -7.00
N ARG A 135 7.67 -5.34 -6.71
CA ARG A 135 6.60 -5.63 -7.68
C ARG A 135 5.23 -5.57 -7.03
N TRP A 136 4.22 -5.37 -7.87
CA TRP A 136 2.84 -5.53 -7.46
C TRP A 136 2.50 -7.02 -7.35
N PHE A 137 1.77 -7.38 -6.31
CA PHE A 137 1.12 -8.67 -6.18
C PHE A 137 -0.20 -8.51 -5.41
N ASN A 138 -1.10 -9.46 -5.55
CA ASN A 138 -2.26 -9.53 -4.69
C ASN A 138 -1.82 -9.95 -3.29
N SER A 139 -1.90 -9.07 -2.31
CA SER A 139 -1.44 -9.32 -0.93
C SER A 139 -2.21 -10.44 -0.23
N THR A 140 -3.32 -10.89 -0.81
CA THR A 140 -4.06 -12.06 -0.33
C THR A 140 -3.44 -13.37 -0.82
N ASP A 141 -2.56 -13.33 -1.81
CA ASP A 141 -1.77 -14.47 -2.25
C ASP A 141 -0.64 -14.70 -1.24
N SER A 142 -0.77 -15.77 -0.45
CA SER A 142 0.20 -16.10 0.60
C SER A 142 1.57 -16.47 0.03
N VAL A 143 1.64 -17.02 -1.18
CA VAL A 143 2.90 -17.36 -1.85
C VAL A 143 3.60 -16.07 -2.27
N ALA A 144 2.91 -15.18 -2.97
CA ALA A 144 3.47 -13.89 -3.37
C ALA A 144 3.82 -12.99 -2.15
N ALA A 145 3.02 -13.05 -1.08
CA ALA A 145 3.30 -12.31 0.15
C ALA A 145 4.57 -12.79 0.86
N ALA A 146 4.94 -14.07 0.71
CA ALA A 146 6.18 -14.62 1.24
C ALA A 146 7.43 -14.12 0.48
N GLU A 147 7.25 -13.60 -0.73
CA GLU A 147 8.34 -13.01 -1.54
C GLU A 147 8.60 -11.52 -1.22
N GLY A 148 7.92 -10.96 -0.22
CA GLY A 148 8.14 -9.58 0.22
C GLY A 148 9.58 -9.32 0.64
N LEU A 149 10.11 -8.14 0.30
CA LEU A 149 11.47 -7.74 0.70
C LEU A 149 11.56 -7.50 2.21
N TYR A 150 10.60 -6.74 2.74
CA TYR A 150 10.50 -6.39 4.14
C TYR A 150 9.06 -6.55 4.62
N VAL A 151 8.87 -7.24 5.75
CA VAL A 151 7.55 -7.43 6.36
C VAL A 151 7.56 -6.85 7.77
N VAL A 152 6.66 -5.92 8.03
CA VAL A 152 6.50 -5.24 9.32
C VAL A 152 5.11 -5.54 9.88
N SER A 153 5.04 -5.96 11.12
CA SER A 153 3.78 -6.01 11.87
C SER A 153 3.45 -4.62 12.43
N ILE A 154 2.32 -4.09 12.03
CA ILE A 154 1.79 -2.82 12.53
C ILE A 154 0.80 -3.13 13.64
N SER A 155 1.27 -3.15 14.87
CA SER A 155 0.45 -3.31 16.06
C SER A 155 0.94 -2.40 17.19
N ARG A 156 0.10 -2.16 18.18
CA ARG A 156 0.49 -1.38 19.37
C ARG A 156 1.69 -2.00 20.08
N LYS A 157 1.70 -3.34 20.20
CA LYS A 157 2.75 -4.10 20.87
C LYS A 157 4.09 -3.97 20.11
N ASP A 158 4.08 -4.28 18.82
CA ASP A 158 5.31 -4.36 18.01
C ASP A 158 5.93 -2.97 17.79
N LEU A 159 5.09 -1.93 17.70
CA LEU A 159 5.54 -0.55 17.56
C LEU A 159 5.77 0.17 18.90
N GLY A 160 5.40 -0.44 20.02
CA GLY A 160 5.52 0.15 21.34
C GLY A 160 4.63 1.39 21.53
N ILE A 161 3.47 1.43 20.86
CA ILE A 161 2.49 2.51 20.94
C ILE A 161 1.56 2.23 22.12
N LYS A 162 1.42 3.20 23.02
CA LYS A 162 0.63 3.05 24.25
C LYS A 162 -0.67 3.87 24.27
N ASP A 163 -0.75 4.92 23.47
CA ASP A 163 -1.89 5.83 23.41
C ASP A 163 -2.67 5.70 22.09
N LYS A 164 -3.70 6.52 21.90
CA LYS A 164 -4.61 6.52 20.74
C LYS A 164 -4.38 7.74 19.82
N ARG A 165 -3.23 8.40 19.95
CA ARG A 165 -2.89 9.54 19.10
C ARG A 165 -2.40 9.06 17.73
N TRP A 166 -2.23 10.00 16.84
CA TRP A 166 -1.56 9.78 15.58
C TRP A 166 -0.05 9.61 15.80
N HIS A 167 0.54 8.62 15.14
CA HIS A 167 1.96 8.31 15.20
C HIS A 167 2.55 8.23 13.80
N ASP A 168 3.76 8.73 13.65
CA ASP A 168 4.52 8.59 12.41
C ASP A 168 5.33 7.29 12.48
N VAL A 169 5.02 6.35 11.58
CA VAL A 169 5.76 5.09 11.44
C VAL A 169 6.56 5.15 10.15
N VAL A 170 7.87 4.93 10.23
CA VAL A 170 8.77 5.00 9.09
C VAL A 170 9.60 3.74 9.01
N VAL A 171 9.64 3.14 7.83
CA VAL A 171 10.53 2.04 7.47
C VAL A 171 11.63 2.59 6.57
N LYS A 172 12.89 2.43 7.00
CA LYS A 172 14.08 2.86 6.24
C LYS A 172 14.90 1.65 5.85
N TRP A 173 15.25 1.57 4.59
CA TRP A 173 16.03 0.46 4.04
C TRP A 173 17.23 0.92 3.24
N GLU A 174 18.20 0.05 3.15
CA GLU A 174 19.29 0.04 2.20
C GLU A 174 19.25 -1.30 1.44
N GLU A 175 19.71 -1.28 0.20
CA GLU A 175 19.66 -2.44 -0.69
C GLU A 175 20.17 -3.71 -0.01
N ASN A 176 19.32 -4.73 0.00
CA ASN A 176 19.61 -6.07 0.53
C ASN A 176 20.15 -6.11 1.98
N LYS A 177 19.95 -5.01 2.75
CA LYS A 177 20.32 -4.94 4.17
C LYS A 177 19.07 -4.96 5.05
N PRO A 178 19.21 -5.27 6.34
CA PRO A 178 18.11 -5.12 7.29
C PRO A 178 17.57 -3.70 7.32
N ALA A 179 16.24 -3.57 7.28
CA ALA A 179 15.57 -2.27 7.39
C ALA A 179 15.32 -1.90 8.85
N SER A 180 15.22 -0.63 9.13
CA SER A 180 14.91 -0.09 10.47
C SER A 180 13.49 0.47 10.52
N VAL A 181 12.76 0.15 11.60
CA VAL A 181 11.42 0.65 11.89
C VAL A 181 11.51 1.74 12.95
N TRP A 182 10.92 2.88 12.66
CA TRP A 182 10.91 4.07 13.50
C TRP A 182 9.47 4.47 13.84
N VAL A 183 9.26 4.93 15.06
CA VAL A 183 7.99 5.51 15.50
C VAL A 183 8.29 6.84 16.19
N ASP A 184 7.67 7.92 15.72
CA ASP A 184 7.87 9.28 16.23
C ASP A 184 9.36 9.65 16.35
N LYS A 185 10.10 9.41 15.27
CA LYS A 185 11.53 9.66 15.14
C LYS A 185 12.44 8.79 16.04
N LYS A 186 11.87 7.80 16.75
CA LYS A 186 12.63 6.87 17.60
C LYS A 186 12.71 5.51 16.93
N LYS A 187 13.92 4.98 16.73
CA LYS A 187 14.13 3.62 16.22
C LYS A 187 13.56 2.61 17.23
N ARG A 188 12.70 1.71 16.75
CA ARG A 188 12.08 0.66 17.56
C ARG A 188 12.79 -0.67 17.41
N HIS A 189 12.91 -1.14 16.18
CA HIS A 189 13.55 -2.43 15.90
C HIS A 189 14.11 -2.45 14.48
N THR A 190 14.75 -3.55 14.14
CA THR A 190 15.26 -3.82 12.81
C THR A 190 14.60 -5.10 12.29
N ILE A 191 14.27 -5.12 11.01
CA ILE A 191 13.68 -6.26 10.32
C ILE A 191 14.64 -6.79 9.27
N LYS A 192 14.62 -8.09 9.06
CA LYS A 192 15.46 -8.73 8.03
C LYS A 192 14.95 -8.36 6.64
N CYS A 193 15.88 -8.25 5.69
CA CYS A 193 15.57 -8.39 4.28
C CYS A 193 15.28 -9.87 4.03
N GLN A 194 14.04 -10.19 3.64
CA GLN A 194 13.63 -11.60 3.46
C GLN A 194 14.05 -12.13 2.10
N ASN A 195 13.96 -11.28 1.08
CA ASN A 195 14.31 -11.60 -0.28
C ASN A 195 15.16 -10.49 -0.88
N HIS A 196 16.02 -10.85 -1.83
CA HIS A 196 16.87 -9.89 -2.53
C HIS A 196 16.15 -9.31 -3.76
N THR A 197 16.50 -8.08 -4.12
CA THR A 197 16.03 -7.43 -5.34
C THR A 197 17.18 -6.70 -6.01
N GLU A 198 17.14 -6.62 -7.34
CA GLU A 198 18.02 -5.78 -8.15
C GLU A 198 17.38 -4.42 -8.48
N HIS A 199 16.08 -4.28 -8.21
CA HIS A 199 15.29 -3.10 -8.62
C HIS A 199 14.97 -2.15 -7.47
N GLY A 200 15.19 -2.58 -6.22
CA GLY A 200 14.79 -1.84 -5.04
C GLY A 200 13.28 -1.93 -4.75
N ALA A 201 12.84 -1.35 -3.64
CA ALA A 201 11.43 -1.32 -3.29
C ALA A 201 10.69 -0.23 -4.06
N SER A 202 9.46 -0.53 -4.53
CA SER A 202 8.59 0.38 -5.27
C SER A 202 7.10 0.21 -4.92
N TYR A 203 6.75 -0.76 -4.08
CA TYR A 203 5.38 -1.04 -3.67
C TYR A 203 5.27 -1.18 -2.16
N LEU A 204 4.26 -0.51 -1.63
CA LEU A 204 3.78 -0.67 -0.26
C LEU A 204 2.49 -1.48 -0.30
N HIS A 205 2.51 -2.66 0.30
CA HIS A 205 1.33 -3.50 0.49
C HIS A 205 0.89 -3.41 1.94
N LEU A 206 -0.39 -3.21 2.15
CA LEU A 206 -1.03 -3.24 3.46
C LEU A 206 -2.06 -4.36 3.46
N LEU A 207 -2.02 -5.21 4.46
CA LEU A 207 -2.95 -6.33 4.60
C LEU A 207 -3.47 -6.41 6.02
N GLY A 208 -4.78 -6.38 6.16
CA GLY A 208 -5.50 -6.52 7.41
C GLY A 208 -5.39 -7.92 8.02
N SER A 209 -5.89 -8.06 9.22
CA SER A 209 -6.03 -9.34 9.91
C SER A 209 -7.27 -10.09 9.42
N HIS A 210 -7.21 -11.42 9.39
CA HIS A 210 -8.38 -12.30 9.21
C HIS A 210 -9.21 -12.44 10.47
N THR A 211 -8.87 -11.71 11.53
CA THR A 211 -9.63 -11.69 12.78
C THR A 211 -10.57 -10.49 12.79
N PRO A 212 -11.86 -10.66 13.13
CA PRO A 212 -12.79 -9.55 13.21
C PRO A 212 -12.25 -8.37 13.99
N ASP A 213 -12.31 -7.19 13.38
CA ASP A 213 -11.82 -5.92 13.90
C ASP A 213 -12.71 -4.78 13.39
N SER A 214 -13.57 -4.27 14.26
CA SER A 214 -14.46 -3.16 13.91
C SER A 214 -13.76 -1.81 13.82
N THR A 215 -12.53 -1.71 14.32
CA THR A 215 -11.78 -0.44 14.38
C THR A 215 -10.75 -0.31 13.27
N GLY A 216 -9.99 -1.37 13.01
CA GLY A 216 -8.88 -1.35 12.05
C GLY A 216 -7.73 -0.45 12.46
N VAL A 217 -6.80 -0.27 11.54
CA VAL A 217 -5.72 0.71 11.60
C VAL A 217 -6.11 1.87 10.69
N LEU A 218 -6.15 3.09 11.24
CA LEU A 218 -6.41 4.30 10.47
C LEU A 218 -5.09 4.84 9.93
N ILE A 219 -5.08 5.24 8.67
CA ILE A 219 -3.93 5.79 7.96
C ILE A 219 -4.33 7.15 7.39
N GLU A 220 -3.72 8.21 7.91
CA GLU A 220 -4.00 9.61 7.51
C GLU A 220 -3.23 9.99 6.26
N SER A 221 -2.01 9.51 6.13
CA SER A 221 -1.15 9.82 4.99
C SER A 221 -0.04 8.80 4.84
N VAL A 222 0.52 8.73 3.63
CA VAL A 222 1.71 7.96 3.33
C VAL A 222 2.69 8.83 2.53
N TYR A 223 3.98 8.54 2.65
CA TYR A 223 5.00 9.12 1.79
C TYR A 223 6.12 8.13 1.51
N SER A 224 6.86 8.37 0.45
CA SER A 224 8.10 7.67 0.12
C SER A 224 9.18 8.67 -0.27
N LYS A 225 10.44 8.31 0.00
CA LYS A 225 11.62 9.06 -0.43
C LYS A 225 12.70 8.09 -0.88
N ALA A 226 13.11 8.20 -2.14
CA ALA A 226 14.29 7.55 -2.69
C ALA A 226 15.56 8.32 -2.28
N LYS A 227 16.63 7.59 -1.99
CA LYS A 227 17.95 8.15 -1.64
C LYS A 227 18.98 7.77 -2.69
#